data_b4ad67c0861b292a3624d09e80781bf0
#
_entry.id   b4ad67c0861b292a3624d09e80781bf0
#
_cell.length_a   1.000
_cell.length_b   1.000
_cell.length_c   1.000
_cell.angle_alpha   90.00
_cell.angle_beta   90.00
_cell.angle_gamma   90.00
#
_symmetry.space_group_name_H-M   'P 1'
#
loop_
_entity.id
_entity.type
_entity.pdbx_description
1 polymer ?
#
loop_
_entity_poly.entity_id
_entity_poly.type
_entity_poly.pdbx_seq_one_letter_code
_entity_poly.pdbx_strand_id
1 'polypeptide(L)'
;MARGAPRISSIFLVVESAQTVRDALCFALLSFGIKGIPVSSRAEALATLQAQPAIEGAIVDIDNRDVDGVKLIDDLKAGEDTRRIAVIVHTIQTRKDFVRKMVEIGVAGYLLKPFSPETAKAKLESILLKLSTHNANRKHIRVTPDPDELTRVSFRLRGLSQLMSGRIVDISLGGMAIELFNPPADSLFTLGIPIARLDFALAGKALSPSGSVVICRSRVLAVKFETMSAADRQALERYIFKRISS
;
A
#
# COMPACT_ATOMS: atom_id res chain seq x y z
N MET A 1 -3.56 17.58 19.74
CA MET A 1 -2.48 16.64 19.38
C MET A 1 -2.60 16.33 17.91
N ALA A 2 -1.58 16.54 17.13
CA ALA A 2 -1.62 16.33 15.68
C ALA A 2 -1.92 14.85 15.37
N ARG A 3 -2.93 14.61 14.54
CA ARG A 3 -3.24 13.27 13.99
C ARG A 3 -1.99 12.77 13.27
N GLY A 4 -1.45 11.64 13.68
CA GLY A 4 -0.31 11.03 13.01
C GLY A 4 -0.72 10.66 11.58
N ALA A 5 -0.20 11.38 10.59
CA ALA A 5 -0.44 11.08 9.19
C ALA A 5 0.00 9.64 8.87
N PRO A 6 -0.71 8.92 7.99
CA PRO A 6 -0.32 7.57 7.57
C PRO A 6 1.11 7.60 7.01
N ARG A 7 1.95 6.69 7.48
CA ARG A 7 3.34 6.59 7.02
C ARG A 7 3.40 5.79 5.72
N ILE A 8 3.33 6.52 4.61
CA ILE A 8 3.37 5.99 3.24
C ILE A 8 4.82 5.83 2.83
N SER A 9 5.17 4.70 2.21
CA SER A 9 6.54 4.45 1.72
C SER A 9 6.81 5.10 0.38
N SER A 10 5.80 5.16 -0.52
CA SER A 10 5.89 5.78 -1.85
C SER A 10 4.52 6.25 -2.32
N ILE A 11 4.49 7.26 -3.17
CA ILE A 11 3.27 7.80 -3.76
C ILE A 11 3.33 7.66 -5.28
N PHE A 12 2.29 7.07 -5.85
CA PHE A 12 2.14 6.93 -7.30
C PHE A 12 0.88 7.63 -7.78
N LEU A 13 0.98 8.30 -8.91
CA LEU A 13 -0.17 8.82 -9.63
C LEU A 13 -0.84 7.69 -10.44
N VAL A 14 -2.16 7.63 -10.47
CA VAL A 14 -2.92 6.69 -11.31
C VAL A 14 -3.81 7.49 -12.25
N VAL A 15 -3.37 7.60 -13.51
CA VAL A 15 -4.01 8.41 -14.55
C VAL A 15 -4.81 7.51 -15.48
N GLU A 16 -6.12 7.46 -15.27
CA GLU A 16 -7.05 6.59 -15.99
C GLU A 16 -8.44 7.24 -15.99
N SER A 17 -9.15 7.27 -17.10
CA SER A 17 -10.47 7.91 -17.20
C SER A 17 -11.57 7.13 -16.48
N ALA A 18 -11.52 5.78 -16.53
CA ALA A 18 -12.52 4.91 -15.92
C ALA A 18 -12.28 4.80 -14.39
N GLN A 19 -13.22 5.30 -13.58
CA GLN A 19 -13.13 5.29 -12.12
C GLN A 19 -12.89 3.90 -11.55
N THR A 20 -13.62 2.90 -12.02
CA THR A 20 -13.50 1.52 -11.54
C THR A 20 -12.10 0.95 -11.76
N VAL A 21 -11.45 1.31 -12.87
CA VAL A 21 -10.09 0.90 -13.21
C VAL A 21 -9.08 1.66 -12.35
N ARG A 22 -9.26 2.97 -12.16
CA ARG A 22 -8.43 3.77 -11.24
C ARG A 22 -8.42 3.18 -9.83
N ASP A 23 -9.61 2.89 -9.30
CA ASP A 23 -9.76 2.35 -7.95
C ASP A 23 -9.10 0.98 -7.82
N ALA A 24 -9.25 0.11 -8.83
CA ALA A 24 -8.60 -1.19 -8.86
C ALA A 24 -7.07 -1.10 -8.90
N LEU A 25 -6.50 -0.16 -9.67
CA LEU A 25 -5.05 0.07 -9.72
C LEU A 25 -4.53 0.65 -8.41
N CYS A 26 -5.23 1.63 -7.83
CA CYS A 26 -4.88 2.18 -6.51
C CYS A 26 -4.91 1.10 -5.43
N PHE A 27 -5.92 0.22 -5.47
CA PHE A 27 -6.03 -0.91 -4.55
C PHE A 27 -4.88 -1.92 -4.73
N ALA A 28 -4.50 -2.22 -5.98
CA ALA A 28 -3.37 -3.10 -6.26
C ALA A 28 -2.04 -2.53 -5.73
N LEU A 29 -1.79 -1.23 -5.89
CA LEU A 29 -0.61 -0.53 -5.37
C LEU A 29 -0.50 -0.61 -3.85
N LEU A 30 -1.64 -0.59 -3.14
CA LEU A 30 -1.69 -0.68 -1.69
C LEU A 30 -1.02 -1.96 -1.16
N SER A 31 -1.16 -3.09 -1.88
CA SER A 31 -0.52 -4.36 -1.52
C SER A 31 1.01 -4.27 -1.44
N PHE A 32 1.60 -3.24 -2.07
CA PHE A 32 3.04 -2.97 -2.09
C PHE A 32 3.43 -1.80 -1.18
N GLY A 33 2.52 -1.27 -0.37
CA GLY A 33 2.78 -0.13 0.50
C GLY A 33 2.85 1.21 -0.24
N ILE A 34 2.28 1.29 -1.44
CA ILE A 34 2.27 2.48 -2.30
C ILE A 34 0.89 3.12 -2.24
N LYS A 35 0.84 4.43 -1.97
CA LYS A 35 -0.39 5.21 -2.09
C LYS A 35 -0.63 5.55 -3.56
N GLY A 36 -1.74 5.08 -4.15
CA GLY A 36 -2.23 5.56 -5.42
C GLY A 36 -3.02 6.86 -5.26
N ILE A 37 -2.71 7.89 -6.04
CA ILE A 37 -3.52 9.11 -6.18
C ILE A 37 -4.27 9.00 -7.51
N PRO A 38 -5.60 8.83 -7.47
CA PRO A 38 -6.38 8.71 -8.68
C PRO A 38 -6.59 10.07 -9.34
N VAL A 39 -6.37 10.15 -10.65
CA VAL A 39 -6.67 11.31 -11.49
C VAL A 39 -7.24 10.85 -12.84
N SER A 40 -8.08 11.66 -13.46
CA SER A 40 -8.85 11.26 -14.65
C SER A 40 -8.32 11.82 -15.95
N SER A 41 -7.43 12.81 -15.90
CA SER A 41 -6.95 13.52 -17.08
C SER A 41 -5.50 13.99 -16.94
N ARG A 42 -4.88 14.33 -18.08
CA ARG A 42 -3.53 14.94 -18.11
C ARG A 42 -3.47 16.24 -17.32
N ALA A 43 -4.48 17.11 -17.44
CA ALA A 43 -4.50 18.39 -16.73
C ALA A 43 -4.51 18.20 -15.21
N GLU A 44 -5.35 17.28 -14.71
CA GLU A 44 -5.40 16.94 -13.30
C GLU A 44 -4.09 16.28 -12.82
N ALA A 45 -3.48 15.44 -13.66
CA ALA A 45 -2.19 14.84 -13.38
C ALA A 45 -1.08 15.88 -13.17
N LEU A 46 -0.96 16.85 -14.09
CA LEU A 46 0.05 17.91 -14.00
C LEU A 46 -0.17 18.81 -12.78
N ALA A 47 -1.42 19.19 -12.50
CA ALA A 47 -1.75 19.97 -11.30
C ALA A 47 -1.41 19.21 -10.01
N THR A 48 -1.70 17.92 -9.97
CA THR A 48 -1.39 17.06 -8.80
C THR A 48 0.13 16.92 -8.60
N LEU A 49 0.89 16.77 -9.66
CA LEU A 49 2.36 16.69 -9.60
C LEU A 49 3.00 17.99 -9.08
N GLN A 50 2.46 19.15 -9.46
CA GLN A 50 2.90 20.45 -8.92
C GLN A 50 2.60 20.58 -7.43
N ALA A 51 1.41 20.12 -7.00
CA ALA A 51 0.99 20.20 -5.60
C ALA A 51 1.69 19.16 -4.70
N GLN A 52 2.17 18.05 -5.27
CA GLN A 52 2.75 16.94 -4.52
C GLN A 52 4.07 16.44 -5.12
N PRO A 53 5.18 17.15 -4.87
CA PRO A 53 6.49 16.79 -5.41
C PRO A 53 7.06 15.46 -4.87
N ALA A 54 6.41 14.86 -3.87
CA ALA A 54 6.78 13.55 -3.31
C ALA A 54 6.31 12.36 -4.17
N ILE A 55 5.65 12.58 -5.30
CA ILE A 55 5.25 11.52 -6.22
C ILE A 55 6.48 10.93 -6.90
N GLU A 56 6.65 9.61 -6.75
CA GLU A 56 7.82 8.85 -7.24
C GLU A 56 7.51 8.02 -8.49
N GLY A 57 6.23 7.74 -8.76
CA GLY A 57 5.80 6.95 -9.90
C GLY A 57 4.44 7.36 -10.44
N ALA A 58 4.14 6.89 -11.66
CA ALA A 58 2.85 7.09 -12.30
C ALA A 58 2.44 5.84 -13.09
N ILE A 59 1.18 5.43 -12.99
CA ILE A 59 0.54 4.49 -13.93
C ILE A 59 -0.30 5.34 -14.86
N VAL A 60 -0.05 5.26 -16.17
CA VAL A 60 -0.66 6.15 -17.17
C VAL A 60 -1.38 5.35 -18.24
N ASP A 61 -2.70 5.54 -18.37
CA ASP A 61 -3.48 5.06 -19.52
C ASP A 61 -3.10 5.87 -20.76
N ILE A 62 -2.74 5.18 -21.84
CA ILE A 62 -2.36 5.80 -23.10
C ILE A 62 -3.33 5.54 -24.25
N ASP A 63 -4.32 4.69 -24.03
CA ASP A 63 -5.28 4.33 -25.08
C ASP A 63 -6.46 5.31 -25.13
N ASN A 64 -6.76 5.98 -24.03
CA ASN A 64 -7.88 6.91 -23.94
C ASN A 64 -7.45 8.33 -24.33
N ARG A 65 -8.18 8.91 -25.29
CA ARG A 65 -7.93 10.28 -25.77
C ARG A 65 -8.17 11.35 -24.72
N ASP A 66 -9.11 11.11 -23.79
CA ASP A 66 -9.43 12.06 -22.72
C ASP A 66 -8.29 12.19 -21.71
N VAL A 67 -7.49 11.13 -21.56
CA VAL A 67 -6.30 11.11 -20.69
C VAL A 67 -5.11 11.81 -21.36
N ASP A 68 -4.98 11.72 -22.68
CA ASP A 68 -3.82 12.19 -23.47
C ASP A 68 -2.49 11.69 -22.87
N GLY A 69 -2.48 10.38 -22.53
CA GLY A 69 -1.41 9.77 -21.73
C GLY A 69 -0.04 9.78 -22.39
N VAL A 70 0.01 9.67 -23.73
CA VAL A 70 1.29 9.73 -24.46
C VAL A 70 1.95 11.10 -24.27
N LYS A 71 1.17 12.16 -24.41
CA LYS A 71 1.66 13.53 -24.20
C LYS A 71 2.03 13.79 -22.74
N LEU A 72 1.28 13.22 -21.81
CA LEU A 72 1.66 13.29 -20.39
C LEU A 72 3.02 12.63 -20.14
N ILE A 73 3.30 11.46 -20.76
CA ILE A 73 4.60 10.80 -20.63
C ILE A 73 5.72 11.68 -21.19
N ASP A 74 5.50 12.30 -22.36
CA ASP A 74 6.45 13.23 -22.96
C ASP A 74 6.73 14.42 -22.02
N ASP A 75 5.69 15.04 -21.44
CA ASP A 75 5.83 16.11 -20.45
C ASP A 75 6.64 15.69 -19.23
N LEU A 76 6.33 14.49 -18.67
CA LEU A 76 7.04 13.96 -17.51
C LEU A 76 8.52 13.74 -17.80
N LYS A 77 8.87 13.25 -18.99
CA LYS A 77 10.26 12.97 -19.38
C LYS A 77 11.03 14.20 -19.78
N ALA A 78 10.36 15.23 -20.29
CA ALA A 78 10.96 16.53 -20.63
C ALA A 78 11.21 17.41 -19.39
N GLY A 79 10.40 17.30 -18.34
CA GLY A 79 10.51 18.12 -17.13
C GLY A 79 11.70 17.72 -16.25
N GLU A 80 12.48 18.70 -15.78
CA GLU A 80 13.67 18.46 -14.98
C GLU A 80 13.34 17.75 -13.65
N ASP A 81 12.29 18.18 -12.97
CA ASP A 81 11.84 17.59 -11.69
C ASP A 81 11.04 16.32 -11.86
N THR A 82 10.39 16.11 -13.00
CA THR A 82 9.47 14.98 -13.24
C THR A 82 10.10 13.83 -13.99
N ARG A 83 11.22 14.03 -14.70
CA ARG A 83 11.90 12.95 -15.47
C ARG A 83 12.31 11.73 -14.61
N ARG A 84 12.49 11.95 -13.30
CA ARG A 84 12.79 10.89 -12.31
C ARG A 84 11.59 9.98 -12.00
N ILE A 85 10.36 10.43 -12.32
CA ILE A 85 9.14 9.69 -12.04
C ILE A 85 9.15 8.39 -12.83
N ALA A 86 8.98 7.27 -12.14
CA ALA A 86 8.90 5.95 -12.74
C ALA A 86 7.54 5.78 -13.43
N VAL A 87 7.50 5.79 -14.76
CA VAL A 87 6.26 5.67 -15.52
C VAL A 87 5.98 4.22 -15.88
N ILE A 88 4.80 3.74 -15.51
CA ILE A 88 4.23 2.44 -15.89
C ILE A 88 3.09 2.71 -16.86
N VAL A 89 3.19 2.20 -18.09
CA VAL A 89 2.17 2.39 -19.12
C VAL A 89 1.04 1.38 -18.93
N HIS A 90 -0.22 1.83 -19.00
CA HIS A 90 -1.42 1.01 -18.99
C HIS A 90 -2.07 1.04 -20.38
N THR A 91 -2.12 -0.12 -21.09
CA THR A 91 -2.45 -0.13 -22.53
C THR A 91 -2.96 -1.48 -23.04
N ILE A 92 -3.72 -1.44 -24.15
CA ILE A 92 -4.07 -2.62 -24.96
C ILE A 92 -2.97 -2.99 -25.98
N GLN A 93 -1.97 -2.15 -26.17
CA GLN A 93 -0.97 -2.32 -27.22
C GLN A 93 0.03 -3.44 -26.88
N THR A 94 0.14 -4.41 -27.78
CA THR A 94 1.07 -5.56 -27.66
C THR A 94 2.15 -5.59 -28.73
N ARG A 95 2.13 -4.65 -29.70
CA ARG A 95 3.06 -4.61 -30.83
C ARG A 95 4.48 -4.34 -30.36
N LYS A 96 5.43 -5.13 -30.89
CA LYS A 96 6.85 -5.04 -30.50
C LYS A 96 7.46 -3.67 -30.75
N ASP A 97 7.10 -3.00 -31.86
CA ASP A 97 7.58 -1.65 -32.20
C ASP A 97 7.13 -0.63 -31.14
N PHE A 98 5.90 -0.75 -30.70
CA PHE A 98 5.36 0.12 -29.66
C PHE A 98 6.10 -0.09 -28.33
N VAL A 99 6.27 -1.34 -27.91
CA VAL A 99 7.00 -1.67 -26.68
C VAL A 99 8.44 -1.14 -26.76
N ARG A 100 9.12 -1.31 -27.90
CA ARG A 100 10.48 -0.76 -28.10
C ARG A 100 10.52 0.75 -27.93
N LYS A 101 9.59 1.47 -28.57
CA LYS A 101 9.47 2.93 -28.43
C LYS A 101 9.28 3.36 -26.98
N MET A 102 8.45 2.66 -26.20
CA MET A 102 8.23 2.97 -24.79
C MET A 102 9.50 2.72 -23.96
N VAL A 103 10.26 1.67 -24.27
CA VAL A 103 11.55 1.41 -23.60
C VAL A 103 12.57 2.53 -23.93
N GLU A 104 12.61 3.00 -25.18
CA GLU A 104 13.49 4.10 -25.60
C GLU A 104 13.14 5.42 -24.88
N ILE A 105 11.87 5.68 -24.62
CA ILE A 105 11.41 6.84 -23.82
C ILE A 105 11.75 6.67 -22.33
N GLY A 106 12.12 5.46 -21.90
CA GLY A 106 12.53 5.18 -20.53
C GLY A 106 11.35 4.97 -19.57
N VAL A 107 10.28 4.28 -20.01
CA VAL A 107 9.22 3.82 -19.11
C VAL A 107 9.71 2.62 -18.28
N ALA A 108 9.25 2.55 -17.03
CA ALA A 108 9.65 1.52 -16.08
C ALA A 108 9.04 0.14 -16.38
N GLY A 109 7.89 0.14 -17.07
CA GLY A 109 7.19 -1.07 -17.44
C GLY A 109 5.83 -0.78 -18.05
N TYR A 110 5.06 -1.84 -18.32
CA TYR A 110 3.69 -1.70 -18.81
C TYR A 110 2.76 -2.77 -18.25
N LEU A 111 1.50 -2.41 -18.10
CA LEU A 111 0.37 -3.25 -17.73
C LEU A 111 -0.54 -3.38 -18.95
N LEU A 112 -0.87 -4.61 -19.33
CA LEU A 112 -1.78 -4.86 -20.44
C LEU A 112 -3.23 -4.88 -19.98
N LYS A 113 -4.11 -4.28 -20.77
CA LYS A 113 -5.56 -4.38 -20.64
C LYS A 113 -6.09 -5.58 -21.45
N PRO A 114 -7.19 -6.24 -21.03
CA PRO A 114 -7.81 -6.15 -19.72
C PRO A 114 -6.95 -6.85 -18.67
N PHE A 115 -7.03 -6.42 -17.43
CA PHE A 115 -6.35 -7.09 -16.32
C PHE A 115 -7.33 -7.55 -15.25
N SER A 116 -7.06 -8.68 -14.62
CA SER A 116 -7.66 -9.02 -13.32
C SER A 116 -6.82 -8.40 -12.18
N PRO A 117 -7.39 -8.22 -10.99
CA PRO A 117 -6.63 -7.76 -9.83
C PRO A 117 -5.36 -8.60 -9.56
N GLU A 118 -5.43 -9.91 -9.78
CA GLU A 118 -4.33 -10.86 -9.56
C GLU A 118 -3.22 -10.66 -10.59
N THR A 119 -3.58 -10.54 -11.89
CA THR A 119 -2.60 -10.34 -12.98
C THR A 119 -1.94 -8.97 -12.88
N ALA A 120 -2.71 -7.92 -12.52
CA ALA A 120 -2.16 -6.59 -12.26
C ALA A 120 -1.15 -6.62 -11.11
N LYS A 121 -1.50 -7.29 -10.01
CA LYS A 121 -0.62 -7.42 -8.84
C LYS A 121 0.68 -8.13 -9.17
N ALA A 122 0.66 -9.28 -9.85
CA ALA A 122 1.86 -10.02 -10.23
C ALA A 122 2.77 -9.20 -11.16
N LYS A 123 2.18 -8.47 -12.12
CA LYS A 123 2.94 -7.62 -13.03
C LYS A 123 3.52 -6.39 -12.36
N LEU A 124 2.74 -5.72 -11.50
CA LEU A 124 3.23 -4.59 -10.67
C LEU A 124 4.38 -5.04 -9.78
N GLU A 125 4.28 -6.20 -9.12
CA GLU A 125 5.36 -6.74 -8.31
C GLU A 125 6.67 -6.86 -9.10
N SER A 126 6.59 -7.45 -10.30
CA SER A 126 7.76 -7.59 -11.20
C SER A 126 8.38 -6.25 -11.60
N ILE A 127 7.56 -5.21 -11.83
CA ILE A 127 8.05 -3.87 -12.19
C ILE A 127 8.63 -3.16 -10.96
N LEU A 128 7.91 -3.19 -9.84
CA LEU A 128 8.31 -2.51 -8.60
C LEU A 128 9.59 -3.09 -8.00
N LEU A 129 9.80 -4.41 -8.11
CA LEU A 129 11.06 -5.04 -7.70
C LEU A 129 12.27 -4.48 -8.45
N LYS A 130 12.11 -4.17 -9.74
CA LYS A 130 13.18 -3.54 -10.55
C LYS A 130 13.44 -2.09 -10.15
N LEU A 131 12.42 -1.39 -9.65
CA LEU A 131 12.53 0.00 -9.20
C LEU A 131 13.04 0.13 -7.76
N SER A 132 12.85 -0.90 -6.92
CA SER A 132 13.08 -0.87 -5.48
C SER A 132 14.54 -1.02 -5.04
N THR A 133 15.52 -0.92 -5.92
CA THR A 133 16.94 -0.94 -5.53
C THR A 133 17.35 0.24 -4.62
N HIS A 134 16.46 1.20 -4.32
CA HIS A 134 16.82 2.41 -3.59
C HIS A 134 16.03 2.72 -2.29
N ASN A 135 14.94 1.99 -1.94
CA ASN A 135 14.19 2.29 -0.71
C ASN A 135 13.71 1.04 0.05
N ALA A 136 14.66 0.32 0.67
CA ALA A 136 14.46 -1.02 1.23
C ALA A 136 13.87 -1.10 2.65
N ASN A 137 13.22 -0.08 3.24
CA ASN A 137 12.92 -0.15 4.68
C ASN A 137 11.45 -0.21 5.12
N ARG A 138 10.44 -0.04 4.25
CA ARG A 138 9.03 -0.21 4.66
C ARG A 138 8.17 -0.73 3.51
N LYS A 139 7.74 -2.00 3.61
CA LYS A 139 6.93 -2.67 2.58
C LYS A 139 5.43 -2.39 2.63
N HIS A 140 4.90 -1.71 3.67
CA HIS A 140 3.45 -1.56 3.88
C HIS A 140 3.06 -0.20 4.45
N ILE A 141 1.99 0.37 3.91
CA ILE A 141 1.34 1.57 4.46
C ILE A 141 0.75 1.24 5.83
N ARG A 142 0.92 2.14 6.79
CA ARG A 142 0.32 2.07 8.11
C ARG A 142 -0.76 3.13 8.26
N VAL A 143 -1.90 2.73 8.79
CA VAL A 143 -2.99 3.63 9.14
C VAL A 143 -3.28 3.55 10.62
N THR A 144 -3.66 4.69 11.21
CA THR A 144 -4.15 4.77 12.59
C THR A 144 -5.67 4.63 12.55
N PRO A 145 -6.27 3.73 13.34
CA PRO A 145 -7.72 3.67 13.52
C PRO A 145 -8.29 5.00 14.01
N ASP A 146 -9.57 5.28 13.75
CA ASP A 146 -10.21 6.47 14.32
C ASP A 146 -10.26 6.39 15.84
N PRO A 147 -10.19 7.54 16.53
CA PRO A 147 -10.29 7.58 17.99
C PRO A 147 -11.57 6.94 18.54
N ASP A 148 -12.67 7.04 17.77
CA ASP A 148 -13.99 6.52 18.13
C ASP A 148 -14.19 5.05 17.74
N GLU A 149 -13.23 4.44 17.03
CA GLU A 149 -13.30 3.05 16.63
C GLU A 149 -12.76 2.13 17.75
N LEU A 150 -13.61 1.19 18.18
CA LEU A 150 -13.22 0.18 19.17
C LEU A 150 -12.30 -0.86 18.53
N THR A 151 -11.01 -0.59 18.53
CA THR A 151 -9.98 -1.47 17.93
C THR A 151 -9.27 -2.30 18.99
N ARG A 152 -10.05 -3.01 19.79
CA ARG A 152 -9.51 -3.94 20.79
C ARG A 152 -8.94 -5.16 20.09
N VAL A 153 -7.73 -5.58 20.49
CA VAL A 153 -7.11 -6.84 20.09
C VAL A 153 -6.87 -7.70 21.31
N SER A 154 -7.07 -9.02 21.15
CA SER A 154 -6.76 -10.01 22.17
C SER A 154 -5.94 -11.15 21.57
N PHE A 155 -5.01 -11.71 22.34
CA PHE A 155 -4.12 -12.78 21.91
C PHE A 155 -3.51 -13.52 23.10
N ARG A 156 -2.94 -14.70 22.83
CA ARG A 156 -2.12 -15.46 23.81
C ARG A 156 -0.72 -15.64 23.26
N LEU A 157 0.26 -15.49 24.13
CA LEU A 157 1.64 -15.87 23.81
C LEU A 157 1.83 -17.36 24.05
N ARG A 158 2.62 -18.00 23.21
CA ARG A 158 2.95 -19.41 23.38
C ARG A 158 3.66 -19.64 24.73
N GLY A 159 3.15 -20.55 25.52
CA GLY A 159 3.69 -20.86 26.85
C GLY A 159 3.13 -20.02 28.00
N LEU A 160 2.25 -19.03 27.73
CA LEU A 160 1.52 -18.27 28.74
C LEU A 160 0.04 -18.59 28.65
N SER A 161 -0.57 -18.93 29.79
CA SER A 161 -2.02 -19.14 29.88
C SER A 161 -2.81 -17.84 29.89
N GLN A 162 -2.16 -16.73 30.19
CA GLN A 162 -2.81 -15.42 30.32
C GLN A 162 -3.24 -14.85 28.96
N LEU A 163 -4.49 -14.39 28.87
CA LEU A 163 -5.00 -13.64 27.75
C LEU A 163 -4.47 -12.20 27.81
N MET A 164 -3.76 -11.79 26.78
CA MET A 164 -3.29 -10.41 26.61
C MET A 164 -4.33 -9.62 25.83
N SER A 165 -4.49 -8.33 26.15
CA SER A 165 -5.34 -7.45 25.38
C SER A 165 -4.80 -6.02 25.33
N GLY A 166 -5.16 -5.33 24.26
CA GLY A 166 -4.73 -3.95 24.02
C GLY A 166 -5.57 -3.26 22.97
N ARG A 167 -5.15 -2.06 22.61
CA ARG A 167 -5.73 -1.24 21.56
C ARG A 167 -4.76 -1.18 20.38
N ILE A 168 -5.27 -1.28 19.17
CA ILE A 168 -4.47 -1.08 17.95
C ILE A 168 -4.11 0.41 17.85
N VAL A 169 -2.81 0.70 17.80
CA VAL A 169 -2.25 2.06 17.62
C VAL A 169 -2.10 2.38 16.14
N ASP A 170 -1.49 1.46 15.40
CA ASP A 170 -1.41 1.49 13.95
C ASP A 170 -1.49 0.08 13.37
N ILE A 171 -1.93 -0.02 12.12
CA ILE A 171 -2.04 -1.29 11.41
C ILE A 171 -1.67 -1.14 9.94
N SER A 172 -1.08 -2.19 9.38
CA SER A 172 -0.70 -2.31 7.97
C SER A 172 -0.95 -3.75 7.47
N LEU A 173 -0.76 -4.00 6.19
CA LEU A 173 -0.85 -5.38 5.65
C LEU A 173 0.24 -6.32 6.20
N GLY A 174 1.33 -5.77 6.75
CA GLY A 174 2.44 -6.56 7.30
C GLY A 174 2.45 -6.72 8.81
N GLY A 175 1.59 -6.01 9.54
CA GLY A 175 1.57 -6.06 11.00
C GLY A 175 0.85 -4.90 11.66
N MET A 176 0.88 -4.87 12.99
CA MET A 176 0.25 -3.83 13.80
C MET A 176 1.11 -3.44 15.00
N ALA A 177 0.87 -2.24 15.54
CA ALA A 177 1.30 -1.82 16.86
C ALA A 177 0.11 -1.85 17.82
N ILE A 178 0.33 -2.44 19.00
CA ILE A 178 -0.68 -2.65 20.05
C ILE A 178 -0.23 -1.93 21.30
N GLU A 179 -1.06 -1.05 21.86
CA GLU A 179 -0.90 -0.54 23.21
C GLU A 179 -1.60 -1.48 24.19
N LEU A 180 -0.82 -2.17 25.02
CA LEU A 180 -1.32 -3.14 25.98
C LEU A 180 -2.04 -2.46 27.15
N PHE A 181 -3.20 -2.97 27.55
CA PHE A 181 -3.92 -2.46 28.70
C PHE A 181 -3.21 -2.83 30.01
N ASN A 182 -2.77 -4.07 30.12
CA ASN A 182 -2.02 -4.58 31.26
C ASN A 182 -0.70 -5.18 30.76
N PRO A 183 0.35 -4.37 30.55
CA PRO A 183 1.64 -4.89 30.12
C PRO A 183 2.21 -5.80 31.21
N PRO A 184 2.66 -7.01 30.85
CA PRO A 184 3.40 -7.84 31.77
C PRO A 184 4.79 -7.26 32.01
N ALA A 185 5.53 -7.83 32.96
CA ALA A 185 6.93 -7.47 33.17
C ALA A 185 7.73 -7.59 31.88
N ASP A 186 8.66 -6.66 31.61
CA ASP A 186 9.40 -6.52 30.35
C ASP A 186 10.16 -7.79 29.90
N SER A 187 10.45 -8.71 30.82
CA SER A 187 11.13 -9.97 30.54
C SER A 187 10.32 -11.01 29.77
N LEU A 188 9.01 -10.81 29.61
CA LEU A 188 8.12 -11.81 28.97
C LEU A 188 8.04 -11.66 27.44
N PHE A 189 8.47 -10.57 26.87
CA PHE A 189 8.43 -10.35 25.43
C PHE A 189 9.82 -10.50 24.80
N THR A 190 10.16 -11.71 24.41
CA THR A 190 11.34 -11.94 23.57
C THR A 190 10.98 -11.69 22.10
N LEU A 191 11.89 -11.09 21.35
CA LEU A 191 11.74 -10.90 19.90
C LEU A 191 11.54 -12.26 19.20
N GLY A 192 10.61 -12.30 18.26
CA GLY A 192 10.30 -13.51 17.50
C GLY A 192 9.30 -14.45 18.18
N ILE A 193 8.80 -14.16 19.40
CA ILE A 193 7.78 -15.01 20.02
C ILE A 193 6.56 -15.11 19.10
N PRO A 194 6.14 -16.34 18.73
CA PRO A 194 4.98 -16.55 17.89
C PRO A 194 3.68 -16.29 18.65
N ILE A 195 2.74 -15.64 17.97
CA ILE A 195 1.36 -15.45 18.38
C ILE A 195 0.50 -16.26 17.42
N ALA A 196 -0.09 -17.35 17.90
CA ALA A 196 -0.85 -18.26 17.06
C ALA A 196 -2.10 -17.58 16.47
N ARG A 197 -2.68 -16.62 17.21
CA ARG A 197 -3.91 -15.95 16.81
C ARG A 197 -4.02 -14.58 17.49
N LEU A 198 -4.32 -13.57 16.67
CA LEU A 198 -4.63 -12.19 17.07
C LEU A 198 -6.09 -11.92 16.74
N ASP A 199 -6.96 -11.86 17.74
CA ASP A 199 -8.39 -11.62 17.53
C ASP A 199 -8.71 -10.14 17.67
N PHE A 200 -9.20 -9.52 16.59
CA PHE A 200 -9.62 -8.12 16.56
C PHE A 200 -10.69 -7.88 15.51
N ALA A 201 -11.34 -6.72 15.56
CA ALA A 201 -12.31 -6.30 14.55
C ALA A 201 -11.91 -4.93 13.98
N LEU A 202 -12.13 -4.75 12.67
CA LEU A 202 -11.97 -3.48 11.96
C LEU A 202 -13.22 -3.21 11.12
N ALA A 203 -13.81 -2.03 11.29
CA ALA A 203 -15.06 -1.65 10.62
C ALA A 203 -16.15 -2.75 10.70
N GLY A 204 -16.28 -3.39 11.87
CA GLY A 204 -17.26 -4.45 12.13
C GLY A 204 -16.89 -5.83 11.58
N LYS A 205 -15.74 -6.00 10.93
CA LYS A 205 -15.25 -7.30 10.46
C LYS A 205 -14.25 -7.89 11.42
N ALA A 206 -14.49 -9.13 11.88
CA ALA A 206 -13.56 -9.89 12.70
C ALA A 206 -12.41 -10.42 11.84
N LEU A 207 -11.18 -10.31 12.34
CA LEU A 207 -9.95 -10.82 11.74
C LEU A 207 -9.17 -11.62 12.79
N SER A 208 -8.46 -12.67 12.34
CA SER A 208 -7.73 -13.56 13.23
C SER A 208 -6.40 -14.05 12.62
N PRO A 209 -5.48 -13.16 12.21
CA PRO A 209 -4.18 -13.56 11.70
C PRO A 209 -3.30 -14.19 12.80
N SER A 210 -2.26 -14.94 12.38
CA SER A 210 -1.13 -15.25 13.24
C SER A 210 -0.02 -14.21 13.07
N GLY A 211 0.92 -14.15 14.01
CA GLY A 211 2.02 -13.20 13.95
C GLY A 211 3.18 -13.55 14.85
N SER A 212 4.18 -12.67 14.88
CA SER A 212 5.34 -12.75 15.78
C SER A 212 5.67 -11.37 16.35
N VAL A 213 6.20 -11.35 17.56
CA VAL A 213 6.62 -10.12 18.25
C VAL A 213 7.89 -9.59 17.59
N VAL A 214 7.86 -8.33 17.17
CA VAL A 214 9.01 -7.66 16.52
C VAL A 214 9.68 -6.64 17.44
N ILE A 215 8.87 -5.92 18.23
CA ILE A 215 9.34 -4.92 19.19
C ILE A 215 8.40 -4.94 20.38
N CYS A 216 8.96 -4.85 21.59
CA CYS A 216 8.24 -4.49 22.79
C CYS A 216 8.97 -3.34 23.47
N ARG A 217 8.29 -2.23 23.68
CA ARG A 217 8.82 -1.06 24.42
C ARG A 217 7.73 -0.49 25.30
N SER A 218 7.98 -0.52 26.61
CA SER A 218 7.01 -0.07 27.61
C SER A 218 5.66 -0.77 27.44
N ARG A 219 4.64 -0.05 27.01
CA ARG A 219 3.28 -0.57 26.78
C ARG A 219 2.97 -0.92 25.33
N VAL A 220 3.89 -0.66 24.41
CA VAL A 220 3.67 -0.85 22.96
C VAL A 220 4.34 -2.12 22.46
N LEU A 221 3.53 -3.00 21.91
CA LEU A 221 3.92 -4.24 21.26
C LEU A 221 3.76 -4.10 19.75
N ALA A 222 4.83 -4.25 18.98
CA ALA A 222 4.74 -4.38 17.53
C ALA A 222 4.75 -5.86 17.14
N VAL A 223 3.79 -6.22 16.30
CA VAL A 223 3.58 -7.59 15.81
C VAL A 223 3.65 -7.58 14.29
N LYS A 224 4.41 -8.50 13.71
CA LYS A 224 4.43 -8.81 12.28
C LYS A 224 3.44 -9.93 12.02
N PHE A 225 2.58 -9.80 11.00
CA PHE A 225 1.71 -10.89 10.55
C PHE A 225 2.53 -11.95 9.82
N GLU A 226 2.30 -13.22 10.15
CA GLU A 226 2.94 -14.37 9.51
C GLU A 226 1.97 -15.07 8.56
N THR A 227 0.76 -15.39 9.03
CA THR A 227 -0.29 -15.97 8.19
C THR A 227 -1.59 -15.20 8.37
N MET A 228 -2.33 -15.09 7.28
CA MET A 228 -3.64 -14.44 7.25
C MET A 228 -4.50 -15.13 6.19
N SER A 229 -5.78 -15.37 6.49
CA SER A 229 -6.72 -15.89 5.50
C SER A 229 -6.89 -14.89 4.33
N ALA A 230 -7.26 -15.38 3.16
CA ALA A 230 -7.56 -14.51 2.02
C ALA A 230 -8.69 -13.50 2.32
N ALA A 231 -9.69 -13.93 3.08
CA ALA A 231 -10.81 -13.11 3.50
C ALA A 231 -10.38 -11.99 4.47
N ASP A 232 -9.54 -12.32 5.48
CA ASP A 232 -9.01 -11.34 6.42
C ASP A 232 -8.11 -10.33 5.71
N ARG A 233 -7.26 -10.81 4.79
CA ARG A 233 -6.39 -9.97 3.99
C ARG A 233 -7.19 -8.97 3.17
N GLN A 234 -8.24 -9.42 2.48
CA GLN A 234 -9.11 -8.54 1.70
C GLN A 234 -9.85 -7.53 2.58
N ALA A 235 -10.31 -7.95 3.77
CA ALA A 235 -10.96 -7.04 4.72
C ALA A 235 -9.99 -5.95 5.20
N LEU A 236 -8.75 -6.32 5.54
CA LEU A 236 -7.71 -5.39 5.97
C LEU A 236 -7.28 -4.45 4.85
N GLU A 237 -7.14 -4.95 3.61
CA GLU A 237 -6.84 -4.13 2.42
C GLU A 237 -7.91 -3.05 2.21
N ARG A 238 -9.19 -3.42 2.26
CA ARG A 238 -10.33 -2.46 2.14
C ARG A 238 -10.33 -1.43 3.26
N TYR A 239 -10.06 -1.86 4.49
CA TYR A 239 -9.99 -0.97 5.63
C TYR A 239 -8.90 0.09 5.46
N ILE A 240 -7.69 -0.34 5.11
CA ILE A 240 -6.55 0.56 4.89
C ILE A 240 -6.84 1.50 3.72
N PHE A 241 -7.35 0.97 2.60
CA PHE A 241 -7.69 1.76 1.41
C PHE A 241 -8.66 2.89 1.74
N LYS A 242 -9.75 2.58 2.44
CA LYS A 242 -10.73 3.59 2.85
C LYS A 242 -10.10 4.71 3.67
N ARG A 243 -9.14 4.39 4.54
CA ARG A 243 -8.45 5.34 5.42
C ARG A 243 -7.44 6.25 4.73
N ILE A 244 -6.87 5.82 3.63
CA ILE A 244 -5.92 6.65 2.86
C ILE A 244 -6.59 7.48 1.78
N SER A 245 -7.85 7.14 1.43
CA SER A 245 -8.66 7.84 0.43
C SER A 245 -9.60 8.88 1.03
N SER A 246 -9.72 8.92 2.37
CA SER A 246 -10.45 9.94 3.15
C SER A 246 -9.51 11.07 3.56
#